data_a5c7a898874291d19b6efcbcc00c98d1
#
_entry.id   a5c7a898874291d19b6efcbcc00c98d1
#
_cell.length_a   1.000
_cell.length_b   1.000
_cell.length_c   1.000
_cell.angle_alpha   90.00
_cell.angle_beta   90.00
_cell.angle_gamma   90.00
#
_symmetry.space_group_name_H-M   'P 1'
#
loop_
_entity.id
_entity.type
_entity.pdbx_description
1 polymer ?
#
loop_
_entity_poly.entity_id
_entity_poly.type
_entity_poly.pdbx_seq_one_letter_code
_entity_poly.pdbx_strand_id
1 'polypeptide(L)' 'MKISQVLKDIRQQHQLTQETLAERLKVPRSAIARWESGKGIPDIGNLIAISREFNLSLDQLIKEDERLEKKVI' A
#
# COMPACT_ATOMS: atom_id res chain seq x y z
N MET A 1 -1.82 10.54 -7.98
CA MET A 1 -0.90 10.16 -6.88
C MET A 1 -0.59 8.67 -6.99
N LYS A 2 0.66 8.30 -6.82
CA LYS A 2 1.07 6.90 -6.97
C LYS A 2 0.83 6.11 -5.68
N ILE A 3 0.60 4.82 -5.81
CA ILE A 3 0.37 3.95 -4.64
C ILE A 3 1.49 4.04 -3.61
N SER A 4 2.74 4.22 -4.05
CA SER A 4 3.87 4.39 -3.15
C SER A 4 3.68 5.59 -2.22
N GLN A 5 3.20 6.71 -2.75
CA GLN A 5 2.95 7.90 -1.96
C GLN A 5 1.73 7.73 -1.06
N VAL A 6 0.68 7.09 -1.57
CA VAL A 6 -0.54 6.81 -0.80
C VAL A 6 -0.21 5.98 0.43
N LEU A 7 0.56 4.92 0.26
CA LEU A 7 0.96 4.05 1.37
C LEU A 7 1.77 4.79 2.42
N LYS A 8 2.71 5.61 1.97
CA LYS A 8 3.53 6.40 2.87
C LYS A 8 2.69 7.40 3.66
N ASP A 9 1.77 8.07 2.97
CA ASP A 9 0.88 9.05 3.60
C ASP A 9 -0.03 8.39 4.64
N ILE A 10 -0.63 7.24 4.30
CA ILE A 10 -1.48 6.49 5.22
C ILE A 10 -0.69 6.10 6.46
N ARG A 11 0.51 5.56 6.27
CA ARG A 11 1.36 5.15 7.37
C ARG A 11 1.67 6.32 8.28
N GLN A 12 2.04 7.46 7.71
CA GLN A 12 2.38 8.65 8.49
C GLN A 12 1.18 9.23 9.21
N GLN A 13 0.01 9.23 8.58
CA GLN A 13 -1.23 9.69 9.20
C GLN A 13 -1.58 8.86 10.43
N HIS A 14 -1.28 7.58 10.42
CA HIS A 14 -1.53 6.68 11.55
C HIS A 14 -0.33 6.57 12.49
N GLN A 15 0.71 7.38 12.27
CA GLN A 15 1.91 7.43 13.11
C GLN A 15 2.58 6.06 13.25
N LEU A 16 2.62 5.31 12.16
CA LEU A 16 3.22 4.00 12.12
C LEU A 16 4.61 4.04 11.50
N THR A 17 5.52 3.21 12.01
CA THR A 17 6.79 2.95 11.35
C THR A 17 6.56 1.93 10.23
N GLN A 18 7.55 1.81 9.33
CA GLN A 18 7.48 0.75 8.31
C GLN A 18 7.42 -0.63 8.95
N GLU A 19 8.17 -0.82 10.04
CA GLU A 19 8.18 -2.09 10.76
C GLU A 19 6.80 -2.42 11.35
N THR A 20 6.15 -1.45 11.99
CA THR A 20 4.84 -1.67 12.57
C THR A 20 3.80 -1.96 11.49
N LEU A 21 3.85 -1.23 10.38
CA LEU A 21 2.93 -1.50 9.27
C LEU A 21 3.16 -2.90 8.70
N ALA A 22 4.43 -3.31 8.56
CA ALA A 22 4.75 -4.64 8.08
C ALA A 22 4.18 -5.72 8.99
N GLU A 23 4.27 -5.53 10.31
CA GLU A 23 3.68 -6.46 11.27
C GLU A 23 2.16 -6.56 11.10
N ARG A 24 1.49 -5.43 10.92
CA ARG A 24 0.03 -5.41 10.75
C ARG A 24 -0.41 -6.11 9.47
N LEU A 25 0.37 -5.96 8.40
CA LEU A 25 0.06 -6.58 7.12
C LEU A 25 0.64 -7.97 6.98
N LYS A 26 1.42 -8.43 7.96
CA LYS A 26 2.05 -9.75 7.97
C LYS A 26 2.99 -9.95 6.78
N VAL A 27 3.77 -8.92 6.49
CA VAL A 27 4.78 -8.94 5.42
C VAL A 27 6.12 -8.48 5.99
N PRO A 28 7.24 -8.78 5.31
CA PRO A 28 8.53 -8.25 5.74
C PRO A 28 8.59 -6.73 5.58
N ARG A 29 9.37 -6.05 6.44
CA ARG A 29 9.57 -4.61 6.32
C ARG A 29 10.14 -4.24 4.95
N SER A 30 10.96 -5.10 4.38
CA SER A 30 11.54 -4.87 3.06
C SER A 30 10.47 -4.71 1.97
N ALA A 31 9.32 -5.39 2.12
CA ALA A 31 8.20 -5.24 1.20
C ALA A 31 7.63 -3.83 1.30
N ILE A 32 7.40 -3.35 2.53
CA ILE A 32 6.89 -1.98 2.74
C ILE A 32 7.85 -0.95 2.15
N ALA A 33 9.15 -1.10 2.42
CA ALA A 33 10.16 -0.17 1.92
C ALA A 33 10.16 -0.14 0.38
N ARG A 34 10.03 -1.31 -0.25
CA ARG A 34 10.00 -1.41 -1.70
C ARG A 34 8.77 -0.74 -2.30
N TRP A 35 7.60 -0.96 -1.67
CA TRP A 35 6.36 -0.34 -2.15
C TRP A 35 6.41 1.19 -2.00
N GLU A 36 6.91 1.69 -0.87
CA GLU A 36 6.99 3.13 -0.62
C GLU A 36 8.04 3.83 -1.49
N SER A 37 9.06 3.11 -1.92
CA SER A 37 10.08 3.67 -2.81
C SER A 37 9.71 3.61 -4.29
N GLY A 38 8.58 2.98 -4.61
CA GLY A 38 8.14 2.84 -5.99
C GLY A 38 8.84 1.74 -6.78
N LYS A 39 9.63 0.90 -6.12
CA LYS A 39 10.35 -0.20 -6.79
C LYS A 39 9.49 -1.43 -7.03
N GLY A 40 8.30 -1.45 -6.45
CA GLY A 40 7.34 -2.53 -6.64
C GLY A 40 5.98 -2.07 -6.20
N ILE A 41 4.96 -2.86 -6.53
CA ILE A 41 3.58 -2.58 -6.10
C ILE A 41 3.07 -3.78 -5.31
N PRO A 42 2.18 -3.56 -4.32
CA PRO A 42 1.58 -4.68 -3.60
C PRO A 42 0.74 -5.55 -4.53
N ASP A 43 0.73 -6.85 -4.30
CA ASP A 43 -0.19 -7.72 -5.03
C ASP A 43 -1.62 -7.52 -4.51
N ILE A 44 -2.59 -8.17 -5.18
CA ILE A 44 -4.01 -7.97 -4.86
C ILE A 44 -4.32 -8.38 -3.42
N GLY A 45 -3.71 -9.45 -2.92
CA GLY A 45 -3.90 -9.88 -1.55
C GLY A 45 -3.44 -8.82 -0.54
N ASN A 46 -2.29 -8.20 -0.80
CA ASN A 46 -1.78 -7.14 0.05
C ASN A 46 -2.60 -5.86 -0.07
N LEU A 47 -3.10 -5.55 -1.26
CA LEU A 47 -4.00 -4.40 -1.45
C LEU A 47 -5.27 -4.57 -0.64
N ILE A 48 -5.84 -5.77 -0.63
CA ILE A 48 -7.02 -6.07 0.18
C ILE A 48 -6.70 -5.91 1.67
N ALA A 49 -5.55 -6.41 2.12
CA ALA A 49 -5.13 -6.27 3.51
C ALA A 49 -4.99 -4.80 3.91
N ILE A 50 -4.40 -3.99 3.05
CA ILE A 50 -4.26 -2.55 3.28
C ILE A 50 -5.63 -1.87 3.37
N SER A 51 -6.53 -2.20 2.46
CA SER A 51 -7.87 -1.61 2.45
C SER A 51 -8.62 -1.94 3.73
N ARG A 52 -8.50 -3.15 4.24
CA ARG A 52 -9.17 -3.58 5.48
C ARG A 52 -8.54 -2.93 6.70
N GLU A 53 -7.21 -2.88 6.74
CA GLU A 53 -6.48 -2.35 7.90
C GLU A 53 -6.81 -0.87 8.12
N PHE A 54 -6.94 -0.10 7.05
CA PHE A 54 -7.15 1.34 7.12
C PHE A 54 -8.55 1.79 6.71
N ASN A 55 -9.45 0.84 6.51
CA ASN A 55 -10.85 1.12 6.14
C ASN A 55 -10.94 1.99 4.88
N LEU A 56 -10.16 1.64 3.87
CA LEU A 56 -10.15 2.32 2.58
C LEU A 56 -10.79 1.41 1.53
N SER A 57 -11.37 1.99 0.49
CA SER A 57 -11.86 1.17 -0.62
C SER A 57 -10.68 0.73 -1.48
N LEU A 58 -10.78 -0.49 -2.02
CA LEU A 58 -9.78 -1.00 -2.96
C LEU A 58 -9.72 -0.11 -4.20
N ASP A 59 -10.88 0.41 -4.62
CA ASP A 59 -10.98 1.32 -5.75
C ASP A 59 -10.13 2.58 -5.56
N GLN A 60 -10.12 3.13 -4.35
CA GLN A 60 -9.29 4.30 -4.06
C GLN A 60 -7.80 3.99 -4.23
N LEU A 61 -7.37 2.81 -3.78
CA LEU A 61 -5.97 2.40 -3.90
C LEU A 61 -5.58 2.19 -5.35
N ILE A 62 -6.45 1.57 -6.13
CA ILE A 62 -6.17 1.25 -7.54
C ILE A 62 -6.13 2.50 -8.40
N LYS A 63 -7.07 3.42 -8.20
CA LYS A 63 -7.13 4.64 -9.00
C LYS A 63 -5.96 5.59 -8.75
N GLU A 64 -5.32 5.48 -7.62
CA GLU A 64 -4.18 6.34 -7.29
C GLU A 64 -2.90 5.94 -8.01
N ASP A 65 -2.87 4.77 -8.67
CA ASP A 65 -1.70 4.32 -9.41
C ASP A 65 -2.09 3.82 -10.79
N GLU A 66 -1.65 4.53 -11.82
CA GLU A 66 -1.94 4.18 -13.21
C GLU A 66 -1.47 2.78 -13.59
N ARG A 67 -0.37 2.31 -12.99
CA ARG A 67 0.14 0.96 -13.28
C ARG A 67 -0.83 -0.11 -12.84
N LEU A 68 -1.44 0.08 -11.67
CA LEU A 68 -2.45 -0.86 -11.16
C LEU A 68 -3.73 -0.77 -11.96
N GLU A 69 -4.16 0.43 -12.30
CA GLU A 69 -5.36 0.67 -13.11
C GLU A 69 -5.25 -0.01 -14.47
N LYS A 70 -4.10 0.11 -15.11
CA LYS A 70 -3.87 -0.55 -16.41
C LYS A 70 -3.89 -2.06 -16.33
N LYS A 71 -3.51 -2.63 -15.18
CA LYS A 71 -3.51 -4.08 -15.00
C LYS A 71 -4.90 -4.66 -14.77
N VAL A 72 -5.81 -3.89 -14.21
CA VAL A 72 -7.16 -4.37 -13.90
C VAL A 72 -8.17 -4.08 -15.01
N ILE A 73 -7.80 -3.29 -15.97
CA ILE A 73 -8.58 -3.07 -17.18
C ILE A 73 -8.18 -4.10 -18.23
#